data_d67d083c653c70c2fd241ad8c00f287f
#
_entry.id   d67d083c653c70c2fd241ad8c00f287f
#
_cell.length_a   1.000
_cell.length_b   1.000
_cell.length_c   1.000
_cell.angle_alpha   90.00
_cell.angle_beta   90.00
_cell.angle_gamma   90.00
#
_symmetry.space_group_name_H-M   'P 1'
#
loop_
_entity.id
_entity.type
_entity.pdbx_description
1 polymer ?
#
loop_
_entity_poly.entity_id
_entity_poly.type
_entity_poly.pdbx_seq_one_letter_code
_entity_poly.pdbx_strand_id
1 'polypeptide(L)'
;QIAIDAALADAGCAKEAIDAAWFSNTRQGLMEGQHGIRGQCALRAYGFEGLPIINTDNACASSTTGLNQAVAYLRAGMAEVALVVGAEKMNYPEKRDLMFEAFRGSMDLDLGEEHLKRSIALAADLPLPPEAQADVGERSIFMDAYAASARYHMLRHGLTQRQLAAVAAKNHWHASMNPLSHYRTPRTIEEVLADRIVAWPLTRAMCAPISDGAAALVVCSRDALARFDRKRAVRVLATTLASGVIHAPDDEQKKVPRLAALKAFEQAGIGP
;
A
#
# COMPACT_ATOMS: atom_id res chain seq x y z
N GLN A 1 -10.36 16.14 -1.13
CA GLN A 1 -11.26 16.71 -2.16
C GLN A 1 -10.78 16.34 -3.55
N ILE A 2 -9.62 16.78 -4.02
CA ILE A 2 -9.12 16.60 -5.40
C ILE A 2 -9.32 15.18 -5.94
N ALA A 3 -8.96 14.14 -5.15
CA ALA A 3 -9.11 12.75 -5.57
C ALA A 3 -10.58 12.33 -5.72
N ILE A 4 -11.46 12.84 -4.87
CA ILE A 4 -12.90 12.57 -4.93
C ILE A 4 -13.50 13.26 -6.16
N ASP A 5 -13.17 14.54 -6.39
CA ASP A 5 -13.63 15.28 -7.57
C ASP A 5 -13.21 14.58 -8.86
N ALA A 6 -11.96 14.13 -8.93
CA ALA A 6 -11.44 13.41 -10.08
C ALA A 6 -12.17 12.07 -10.31
N ALA A 7 -12.44 11.31 -9.24
CA ALA A 7 -13.14 10.02 -9.34
C ALA A 7 -14.61 10.19 -9.76
N LEU A 8 -15.31 11.19 -9.21
CA LEU A 8 -16.68 11.51 -9.59
C LEU A 8 -16.77 11.97 -11.04
N ALA A 9 -15.86 12.84 -11.48
CA ALA A 9 -15.78 13.31 -12.86
C ALA A 9 -15.47 12.17 -13.84
N ASP A 10 -14.52 11.30 -13.52
CA ASP A 10 -14.15 10.14 -14.34
C ASP A 10 -15.31 9.15 -14.50
N ALA A 11 -16.09 8.94 -13.44
CA ALA A 11 -17.27 8.08 -13.46
C ALA A 11 -18.50 8.75 -14.10
N GLY A 12 -18.48 10.06 -14.33
CA GLY A 12 -19.68 10.83 -14.68
C GLY A 12 -20.77 10.74 -13.59
N CYS A 13 -20.36 10.70 -12.33
CA CYS A 13 -21.21 10.43 -11.18
C CYS A 13 -21.41 11.73 -10.37
N ALA A 14 -22.65 12.10 -10.10
CA ALA A 14 -22.94 13.16 -9.14
C ALA A 14 -22.71 12.66 -7.71
N LYS A 15 -22.29 13.55 -6.81
CA LYS A 15 -22.04 13.23 -5.41
C LYS A 15 -23.26 12.61 -4.72
N GLU A 16 -24.45 13.10 -5.06
CA GLU A 16 -25.73 12.68 -4.52
C GLU A 16 -26.14 11.26 -4.94
N ALA A 17 -25.46 10.68 -5.94
CA ALA A 17 -25.68 9.30 -6.36
C ALA A 17 -24.90 8.27 -5.52
N ILE A 18 -24.07 8.72 -4.58
CA ILE A 18 -23.31 7.83 -3.69
C ILE A 18 -24.19 7.39 -2.53
N ASP A 19 -24.41 6.09 -2.40
CA ASP A 19 -25.25 5.48 -1.35
C ASP A 19 -24.44 5.13 -0.10
N ALA A 20 -23.15 4.83 -0.23
CA ALA A 20 -22.27 4.49 0.88
C ALA A 20 -20.81 4.85 0.57
N ALA A 21 -19.99 5.11 1.58
CA ALA A 21 -18.60 5.46 1.41
C ALA A 21 -17.68 4.67 2.36
N TRP A 22 -16.48 4.34 1.88
CA TRP A 22 -15.38 3.77 2.66
C TRP A 22 -14.24 4.76 2.69
N PHE A 23 -13.74 5.03 3.89
CA PHE A 23 -12.60 5.91 4.11
C PHE A 23 -11.46 5.14 4.77
N SER A 24 -10.33 5.12 4.11
CA SER A 24 -9.15 4.38 4.52
C SER A 24 -8.03 5.34 4.91
N ASN A 25 -7.57 5.21 6.15
CA ASN A 25 -6.49 6.00 6.73
C ASN A 25 -5.91 5.26 7.94
N THR A 26 -4.60 5.31 8.15
CA THR A 26 -3.94 4.60 9.23
C THR A 26 -3.24 5.50 10.25
N ARG A 27 -2.74 6.66 9.83
CA ARG A 27 -1.78 7.44 10.63
C ARG A 27 -2.34 8.70 11.29
N GLN A 28 -3.44 9.21 10.78
CA GLN A 28 -4.01 10.48 11.28
C GLN A 28 -4.30 10.45 12.79
N GLY A 29 -4.66 9.27 13.33
CA GLY A 29 -4.87 9.11 14.77
C GLY A 29 -3.64 9.49 15.59
N LEU A 30 -2.48 8.92 15.26
CA LEU A 30 -1.23 9.22 15.97
C LEU A 30 -0.67 10.60 15.60
N MET A 31 -0.69 10.95 14.31
CA MET A 31 -0.05 12.19 13.83
C MET A 31 -0.81 13.46 14.19
N GLU A 32 -2.14 13.40 14.25
CA GLU A 32 -3.02 14.57 14.41
C GLU A 32 -4.08 14.43 15.51
N GLY A 33 -4.13 13.29 16.21
CA GLY A 33 -5.06 13.06 17.32
C GLY A 33 -6.47 12.61 16.89
N GLN A 34 -6.79 12.53 15.60
CA GLN A 34 -8.10 12.06 15.13
C GLN A 34 -8.13 10.52 15.10
N HIS A 35 -8.26 9.89 16.24
CA HIS A 35 -8.21 8.43 16.39
C HIS A 35 -9.46 7.72 15.85
N GLY A 36 -10.66 8.29 16.04
CA GLY A 36 -11.93 7.72 15.61
C GLY A 36 -12.61 8.54 14.52
N ILE A 37 -13.63 7.96 13.86
CA ILE A 37 -14.53 8.63 12.90
C ILE A 37 -13.83 9.49 11.83
N ARG A 38 -12.63 9.08 11.40
CA ARG A 38 -11.80 9.85 10.45
C ARG A 38 -12.54 10.13 9.14
N GLY A 39 -13.23 9.12 8.61
CA GLY A 39 -14.02 9.23 7.40
C GLY A 39 -15.21 10.16 7.53
N GLN A 40 -15.94 10.10 8.65
CA GLN A 40 -17.06 10.99 8.90
C GLN A 40 -16.60 12.45 8.95
N CYS A 41 -15.48 12.72 9.63
CA CYS A 41 -14.90 14.07 9.68
C CYS A 41 -14.50 14.57 8.28
N ALA A 42 -13.77 13.74 7.52
CA ALA A 42 -13.26 14.12 6.20
C ALA A 42 -14.37 14.27 5.16
N LEU A 43 -15.29 13.31 5.09
CA LEU A 43 -16.30 13.27 4.03
C LEU A 43 -17.47 14.22 4.30
N ARG A 44 -17.86 14.41 5.57
CA ARG A 44 -18.86 15.42 5.93
C ARG A 44 -18.39 16.83 5.57
N ALA A 45 -17.11 17.14 5.84
CA ALA A 45 -16.55 18.44 5.44
C ALA A 45 -16.60 18.69 3.92
N TYR A 46 -16.69 17.61 3.13
CA TYR A 46 -16.87 17.67 1.69
C TYR A 46 -18.35 17.63 1.26
N GLY A 47 -19.28 17.44 2.19
CA GLY A 47 -20.72 17.45 1.98
C GLY A 47 -21.34 16.08 1.73
N PHE A 48 -20.70 14.99 2.14
CA PHE A 48 -21.33 13.67 2.22
C PHE A 48 -22.02 13.53 3.58
N GLU A 49 -23.33 13.61 3.57
CA GLU A 49 -24.16 13.56 4.77
C GLU A 49 -25.28 12.52 4.63
N GLY A 50 -25.70 11.93 5.74
CA GLY A 50 -26.84 11.01 5.80
C GLY A 50 -26.62 9.62 5.20
N LEU A 51 -25.42 9.31 4.70
CA LEU A 51 -25.09 8.01 4.15
C LEU A 51 -24.14 7.23 5.08
N PRO A 52 -24.11 5.88 5.01
CA PRO A 52 -23.14 5.08 5.75
C PRO A 52 -21.71 5.43 5.34
N ILE A 53 -20.87 5.75 6.33
CA ILE A 53 -19.43 5.97 6.14
C ILE A 53 -18.68 4.97 7.01
N ILE A 54 -17.94 4.07 6.37
CA ILE A 54 -17.18 3.00 7.00
C ILE A 54 -15.70 3.37 7.02
N ASN A 55 -15.07 3.35 8.19
CA ASN A 55 -13.64 3.55 8.33
C ASN A 55 -12.92 2.21 8.22
N THR A 56 -11.86 2.16 7.42
CA THR A 56 -11.02 0.96 7.27
C THR A 56 -9.59 1.26 7.66
N ASP A 57 -9.06 0.42 8.53
CA ASP A 57 -7.66 0.40 8.93
C ASP A 57 -7.13 -1.03 8.87
N ASN A 58 -6.23 -1.30 7.93
CA ASN A 58 -5.52 -2.55 7.73
C ASN A 58 -4.11 -2.25 7.23
N ALA A 59 -3.45 -1.32 7.90
CA ALA A 59 -2.14 -0.79 7.53
C ALA A 59 -2.07 -0.45 6.02
N CYS A 60 -1.04 -0.94 5.31
CA CYS A 60 -0.85 -0.66 3.87
C CYS A 60 -2.00 -1.20 2.99
N ALA A 61 -2.80 -2.15 3.47
CA ALA A 61 -3.93 -2.74 2.77
C ALA A 61 -5.27 -2.06 3.05
N SER A 62 -5.30 -0.93 3.76
CA SER A 62 -6.55 -0.27 4.19
C SER A 62 -7.48 0.05 3.02
N SER A 63 -6.97 0.66 1.95
CA SER A 63 -7.81 1.03 0.80
C SER A 63 -8.31 -0.17 0.00
N THR A 64 -7.49 -1.22 -0.15
CA THR A 64 -7.92 -2.46 -0.79
C THR A 64 -8.93 -3.23 0.08
N THR A 65 -8.82 -3.13 1.39
CA THR A 65 -9.85 -3.62 2.34
C THR A 65 -11.15 -2.86 2.16
N GLY A 66 -11.11 -1.54 2.06
CA GLY A 66 -12.28 -0.71 1.77
C GLY A 66 -12.95 -1.09 0.45
N LEU A 67 -12.15 -1.32 -0.61
CA LEU A 67 -12.68 -1.78 -1.90
C LEU A 67 -13.34 -3.17 -1.78
N ASN A 68 -12.71 -4.11 -1.07
CA ASN A 68 -13.28 -5.45 -0.85
C ASN A 68 -14.64 -5.37 -0.14
N GLN A 69 -14.73 -4.57 0.92
CA GLN A 69 -15.97 -4.38 1.68
C GLN A 69 -17.04 -3.67 0.83
N ALA A 70 -16.68 -2.63 0.07
CA ALA A 70 -17.61 -1.95 -0.82
C ALA A 70 -18.21 -2.91 -1.88
N VAL A 71 -17.36 -3.74 -2.50
CA VAL A 71 -17.82 -4.76 -3.45
C VAL A 71 -18.76 -5.78 -2.79
N ALA A 72 -18.45 -6.22 -1.56
CA ALA A 72 -19.34 -7.12 -0.81
C ALA A 72 -20.68 -6.45 -0.47
N TYR A 73 -20.66 -5.19 -0.09
CA TYR A 73 -21.85 -4.39 0.22
C TYR A 73 -22.77 -4.20 -0.99
N LEU A 74 -22.19 -3.88 -2.15
CA LEU A 74 -22.90 -3.80 -3.43
C LEU A 74 -23.49 -5.15 -3.84
N ARG A 75 -22.73 -6.25 -3.69
CA ARG A 75 -23.21 -7.61 -3.99
C ARG A 75 -24.37 -8.05 -3.08
N ALA A 76 -24.37 -7.56 -1.84
CA ALA A 76 -25.47 -7.81 -0.90
C ALA A 76 -26.71 -6.93 -1.17
N GLY A 77 -26.67 -6.04 -2.14
CA GLY A 77 -27.78 -5.13 -2.47
C GLY A 77 -28.02 -4.03 -1.43
N MET A 78 -27.04 -3.76 -0.57
CA MET A 78 -27.13 -2.74 0.49
C MET A 78 -26.82 -1.32 -0.01
N ALA A 79 -26.25 -1.19 -1.18
CA ALA A 79 -26.04 0.03 -1.95
C ALA A 79 -25.96 -0.29 -3.44
N GLU A 80 -26.14 0.69 -4.29
CA GLU A 80 -25.97 0.56 -5.74
C GLU A 80 -24.71 1.27 -6.22
N VAL A 81 -24.32 2.38 -5.59
CA VAL A 81 -23.13 3.16 -5.91
C VAL A 81 -22.36 3.45 -4.63
N ALA A 82 -21.09 3.16 -4.63
CA ALA A 82 -20.21 3.35 -3.48
C ALA A 82 -18.96 4.16 -3.85
N LEU A 83 -18.50 4.97 -2.89
CA LEU A 83 -17.26 5.71 -2.95
C LEU A 83 -16.22 5.03 -2.04
N VAL A 84 -15.05 4.73 -2.58
CA VAL A 84 -13.90 4.25 -1.80
C VAL A 84 -12.80 5.29 -1.86
N VAL A 85 -12.38 5.78 -0.70
CA VAL A 85 -11.35 6.83 -0.57
C VAL A 85 -10.24 6.36 0.32
N GLY A 86 -9.00 6.51 -0.11
CA GLY A 86 -7.81 6.41 0.72
C GLY A 86 -7.10 7.75 0.76
N ALA A 87 -6.74 8.19 1.95
CA ALA A 87 -5.98 9.42 2.14
C ALA A 87 -5.00 9.24 3.29
N GLU A 88 -3.74 9.59 3.06
CA GLU A 88 -2.72 9.54 4.11
C GLU A 88 -1.84 10.78 4.04
N LYS A 89 -1.59 11.39 5.19
CA LYS A 89 -0.58 12.42 5.37
C LYS A 89 0.51 11.86 6.28
N MET A 90 1.70 11.71 5.75
CA MET A 90 2.82 11.06 6.42
C MET A 90 4.04 11.97 6.58
N ASN A 91 4.15 13.01 5.75
CA ASN A 91 5.29 13.90 5.75
C ASN A 91 5.12 15.02 6.78
N TYR A 92 5.70 14.82 7.97
CA TYR A 92 5.75 15.78 9.06
C TYR A 92 7.21 15.97 9.48
N PRO A 93 7.98 16.82 8.78
CA PRO A 93 9.41 17.04 9.12
C PRO A 93 9.63 17.44 10.57
N GLU A 94 8.69 18.16 11.16
CA GLU A 94 8.70 18.63 12.55
C GLU A 94 8.33 17.55 13.59
N LYS A 95 7.81 16.41 13.15
CA LYS A 95 7.41 15.27 14.01
C LYS A 95 8.06 13.97 13.55
N ARG A 96 9.34 14.02 13.20
CA ARG A 96 10.05 12.91 12.56
C ARG A 96 10.03 11.63 13.41
N ASP A 97 10.29 11.74 14.71
CA ASP A 97 10.27 10.59 15.61
C ASP A 97 8.90 9.93 15.67
N LEU A 98 7.84 10.76 15.74
CA LEU A 98 6.44 10.28 15.71
C LEU A 98 6.09 9.58 14.40
N MET A 99 6.66 10.02 13.27
CA MET A 99 6.48 9.33 11.99
C MET A 99 7.06 7.91 12.05
N PHE A 100 8.25 7.71 12.62
CA PHE A 100 8.85 6.38 12.76
C PHE A 100 8.09 5.51 13.76
N GLU A 101 7.60 6.08 14.85
CA GLU A 101 6.72 5.41 15.79
C GLU A 101 5.42 4.95 15.10
N ALA A 102 4.83 5.80 14.27
CA ALA A 102 3.65 5.47 13.47
C ALA A 102 3.90 4.25 12.56
N PHE A 103 5.10 4.08 12.01
CA PHE A 103 5.45 2.88 11.24
C PHE A 103 5.49 1.64 12.13
N ARG A 104 6.08 1.71 13.30
CA ARG A 104 6.14 0.58 14.25
C ARG A 104 4.75 0.06 14.62
N GLY A 105 3.77 0.96 14.81
CA GLY A 105 2.38 0.60 15.08
C GLY A 105 1.64 -0.15 13.96
N SER A 106 2.30 -0.45 12.83
CA SER A 106 1.76 -1.30 11.76
C SER A 106 2.28 -2.74 11.78
N MET A 107 2.98 -3.11 12.82
CA MET A 107 3.44 -4.48 13.06
C MET A 107 2.95 -4.95 14.43
N ASP A 108 2.98 -6.25 14.65
CA ASP A 108 2.78 -6.81 15.97
C ASP A 108 3.90 -6.32 16.89
N LEU A 109 3.55 -5.55 17.91
CA LEU A 109 4.53 -4.93 18.81
C LEU A 109 5.21 -5.95 19.72
N ASP A 110 4.56 -7.07 20.01
CA ASP A 110 5.08 -8.11 20.88
C ASP A 110 6.02 -9.07 20.13
N LEU A 111 5.72 -9.38 18.86
CA LEU A 111 6.40 -10.41 18.09
C LEU A 111 7.26 -9.86 16.95
N GLY A 112 7.05 -8.61 16.53
CA GLY A 112 7.64 -8.06 15.31
C GLY A 112 9.16 -7.99 15.35
N GLU A 113 9.75 -7.61 16.48
CA GLU A 113 11.22 -7.54 16.61
C GLU A 113 11.87 -8.92 16.57
N GLU A 114 11.25 -9.93 17.20
CA GLU A 114 11.75 -11.30 17.14
C GLU A 114 11.62 -11.88 15.73
N HIS A 115 10.50 -11.60 15.05
CA HIS A 115 10.33 -12.02 13.66
C HIS A 115 11.38 -11.39 12.74
N LEU A 116 11.70 -10.11 12.94
CA LEU A 116 12.77 -9.43 12.19
C LEU A 116 14.13 -10.08 12.45
N LYS A 117 14.47 -10.36 13.71
CA LYS A 117 15.72 -11.06 14.07
C LYS A 117 15.84 -12.42 13.39
N ARG A 118 14.76 -13.22 13.40
CA ARG A 118 14.71 -14.51 12.71
C ARG A 118 14.88 -14.34 11.20
N SER A 119 14.25 -13.35 10.59
CA SER A 119 14.37 -13.07 9.16
C SER A 119 15.79 -12.66 8.77
N ILE A 120 16.47 -11.87 9.59
CA ILE A 120 17.88 -11.50 9.38
C ILE A 120 18.77 -12.74 9.47
N ALA A 121 18.52 -13.63 10.42
CA ALA A 121 19.30 -14.86 10.63
C ALA A 121 19.24 -15.81 9.43
N LEU A 122 18.18 -15.82 8.64
CA LEU A 122 18.07 -16.66 7.43
C LEU A 122 19.13 -16.37 6.36
N ALA A 123 19.75 -15.22 6.41
CA ALA A 123 20.80 -14.82 5.46
C ALA A 123 22.14 -14.51 6.17
N ALA A 124 22.37 -15.08 7.35
CA ALA A 124 23.59 -14.85 8.13
C ALA A 124 24.87 -15.27 7.38
N ASP A 125 24.77 -16.33 6.58
CA ASP A 125 25.90 -16.87 5.80
C ASP A 125 26.17 -16.11 4.49
N LEU A 126 25.35 -15.11 4.15
CA LEU A 126 25.58 -14.29 2.96
C LEU A 126 26.80 -13.39 3.20
N PRO A 127 27.85 -13.47 2.37
CA PRO A 127 28.96 -12.52 2.42
C PRO A 127 28.47 -11.10 2.19
N LEU A 128 28.72 -10.21 3.16
CA LEU A 128 28.31 -8.81 3.05
C LEU A 128 29.49 -7.96 2.58
N PRO A 129 29.30 -7.06 1.63
CA PRO A 129 30.34 -6.13 1.21
C PRO A 129 30.59 -5.09 2.31
N PRO A 130 31.75 -4.42 2.31
CA PRO A 130 32.11 -3.43 3.35
C PRO A 130 31.05 -2.33 3.54
N GLU A 131 30.44 -1.87 2.44
CA GLU A 131 29.39 -0.84 2.46
C GLU A 131 28.11 -1.27 3.18
N ALA A 132 27.86 -2.57 3.33
CA ALA A 132 26.73 -3.10 4.09
C ALA A 132 26.83 -2.84 5.59
N GLN A 133 28.05 -2.56 6.07
CA GLN A 133 28.35 -2.30 7.49
C GLN A 133 28.37 -0.80 7.81
N ALA A 134 28.19 0.07 6.80
CA ALA A 134 28.18 1.51 7.02
C ALA A 134 27.01 1.92 7.92
N ASP A 135 27.27 2.85 8.84
CA ASP A 135 26.19 3.52 9.56
C ASP A 135 25.42 4.41 8.59
N VAL A 136 24.19 4.03 8.33
CA VAL A 136 23.31 4.73 7.39
C VAL A 136 22.32 5.67 8.09
N GLY A 137 22.41 5.78 9.42
CA GLY A 137 21.55 6.62 10.24
C GLY A 137 20.14 6.05 10.40
N GLU A 138 19.25 6.92 10.87
CA GLU A 138 17.86 6.58 11.20
C GLU A 138 17.06 6.18 9.94
N ARG A 139 16.30 5.10 10.05
CA ARG A 139 15.43 4.57 9.01
C ARG A 139 14.23 3.83 9.61
N SER A 140 13.20 3.60 8.80
CA SER A 140 12.08 2.76 9.18
C SER A 140 12.51 1.31 9.35
N ILE A 141 12.00 0.63 10.39
CA ILE A 141 12.20 -0.81 10.63
C ILE A 141 11.78 -1.67 9.42
N PHE A 142 10.87 -1.21 8.60
CA PHE A 142 10.49 -1.89 7.36
C PHE A 142 11.63 -1.99 6.36
N MET A 143 12.57 -1.02 6.37
CA MET A 143 13.74 -1.09 5.49
C MET A 143 14.65 -2.26 5.91
N ASP A 144 14.79 -2.51 7.20
CA ASP A 144 15.53 -3.67 7.70
C ASP A 144 14.83 -4.99 7.36
N ALA A 145 13.50 -5.04 7.48
CA ALA A 145 12.70 -6.21 7.12
C ALA A 145 12.79 -6.55 5.62
N TYR A 146 12.65 -5.55 4.76
CA TYR A 146 12.79 -5.74 3.31
C TYR A 146 14.22 -6.08 2.90
N ALA A 147 15.22 -5.46 3.53
CA ALA A 147 16.62 -5.79 3.29
C ALA A 147 16.95 -7.23 3.74
N ALA A 148 16.41 -7.69 4.88
CA ALA A 148 16.57 -9.07 5.34
C ALA A 148 15.94 -10.06 4.32
N SER A 149 14.73 -9.76 3.84
CA SER A 149 14.08 -10.55 2.80
C SER A 149 14.90 -10.58 1.50
N ALA A 150 15.42 -9.43 1.06
CA ALA A 150 16.26 -9.37 -0.14
C ALA A 150 17.54 -10.22 0.02
N ARG A 151 18.22 -10.10 1.17
CA ARG A 151 19.43 -10.93 1.47
C ARG A 151 19.12 -12.43 1.48
N TYR A 152 17.98 -12.83 2.04
CA TYR A 152 17.54 -14.22 2.00
C TYR A 152 17.36 -14.70 0.54
N HIS A 153 16.72 -13.90 -0.31
CA HIS A 153 16.58 -14.23 -1.73
C HIS A 153 17.93 -14.25 -2.48
N MET A 154 18.86 -13.37 -2.11
CA MET A 154 20.22 -13.37 -2.67
C MET A 154 20.92 -14.69 -2.32
N LEU A 155 20.87 -15.13 -1.06
CA LEU A 155 21.48 -16.37 -0.61
C LEU A 155 20.81 -17.61 -1.22
N ARG A 156 19.47 -17.62 -1.21
CA ARG A 156 18.69 -18.81 -1.59
C ARG A 156 18.51 -18.98 -3.10
N HIS A 157 18.41 -17.88 -3.84
CA HIS A 157 18.02 -17.90 -5.25
C HIS A 157 19.00 -17.16 -6.17
N GLY A 158 20.12 -16.69 -5.65
CA GLY A 158 21.12 -15.96 -6.45
C GLY A 158 20.65 -14.60 -6.93
N LEU A 159 19.66 -13.98 -6.27
CA LEU A 159 19.25 -12.61 -6.57
C LEU A 159 20.44 -11.66 -6.41
N THR A 160 20.61 -10.72 -7.31
CA THR A 160 21.68 -9.73 -7.26
C THR A 160 21.16 -8.34 -6.97
N GLN A 161 21.97 -7.47 -6.37
CA GLN A 161 21.64 -6.06 -6.17
C GLN A 161 21.31 -5.37 -7.50
N ARG A 162 22.02 -5.75 -8.60
CA ARG A 162 21.78 -5.22 -9.95
C ARG A 162 20.37 -5.56 -10.46
N GLN A 163 19.84 -6.73 -10.16
CA GLN A 163 18.46 -7.09 -10.52
C GLN A 163 17.43 -6.25 -9.74
N LEU A 164 17.66 -5.98 -8.46
CA LEU A 164 16.86 -5.04 -7.68
C LEU A 164 16.93 -3.63 -8.27
N ALA A 165 18.13 -3.18 -8.64
CA ALA A 165 18.32 -1.88 -9.27
C ALA A 165 17.62 -1.78 -10.64
N ALA A 166 17.56 -2.86 -11.42
CA ALA A 166 16.84 -2.90 -12.68
C ALA A 166 15.33 -2.69 -12.50
N VAL A 167 14.74 -3.30 -11.47
CA VAL A 167 13.33 -3.07 -11.10
C VAL A 167 13.10 -1.62 -10.71
N ALA A 168 13.98 -1.05 -9.88
CA ALA A 168 13.88 0.35 -9.47
C ALA A 168 14.02 1.32 -10.66
N ALA A 169 15.02 1.10 -11.54
CA ALA A 169 15.23 1.92 -12.75
C ALA A 169 13.99 1.90 -13.67
N LYS A 170 13.42 0.71 -13.90
CA LYS A 170 12.15 0.58 -14.65
C LYS A 170 11.03 1.39 -13.98
N ASN A 171 10.89 1.32 -12.65
CA ASN A 171 9.84 2.06 -11.94
C ASN A 171 10.07 3.57 -11.99
N HIS A 172 11.30 4.06 -11.87
CA HIS A 172 11.63 5.47 -12.06
C HIS A 172 11.31 5.95 -13.49
N TRP A 173 11.58 5.11 -14.49
CA TRP A 173 11.20 5.43 -15.88
C TRP A 173 9.68 5.53 -16.05
N HIS A 174 8.90 4.58 -15.52
CA HIS A 174 7.42 4.65 -15.55
C HIS A 174 6.90 5.85 -14.77
N ALA A 175 7.49 6.15 -13.61
CA ALA A 175 7.12 7.29 -12.78
C ALA A 175 7.31 8.64 -13.51
N SER A 176 8.30 8.74 -14.38
CA SER A 176 8.53 9.97 -15.16
C SER A 176 7.39 10.32 -16.12
N MET A 177 6.60 9.32 -16.52
CA MET A 177 5.43 9.48 -17.38
C MET A 177 4.15 9.79 -16.60
N ASN A 178 4.15 9.63 -15.26
CA ASN A 178 2.99 9.90 -14.42
C ASN A 178 3.14 11.27 -13.73
N PRO A 179 2.29 12.26 -14.07
CA PRO A 179 2.36 13.60 -13.47
C PRO A 179 2.10 13.62 -11.95
N LEU A 180 1.49 12.57 -11.39
CA LEU A 180 1.18 12.44 -9.97
C LEU A 180 2.25 11.70 -9.18
N SER A 181 3.30 11.16 -9.83
CA SER A 181 4.39 10.50 -9.13
C SER A 181 5.25 11.49 -8.35
N HIS A 182 5.65 11.09 -7.14
CA HIS A 182 6.54 11.88 -6.28
C HIS A 182 7.92 12.06 -6.93
N TYR A 183 8.55 10.95 -7.38
CA TYR A 183 9.79 10.99 -8.14
C TYR A 183 9.49 10.87 -9.63
N ARG A 184 9.94 11.85 -10.42
CA ARG A 184 9.65 11.92 -11.86
C ARG A 184 10.91 11.97 -12.73
N THR A 185 12.07 11.77 -12.13
CA THR A 185 13.34 11.73 -12.85
C THR A 185 13.68 10.28 -13.18
N PRO A 186 13.82 9.90 -14.46
CA PRO A 186 14.33 8.59 -14.83
C PRO A 186 15.72 8.36 -14.23
N ARG A 187 16.06 7.12 -13.92
CA ARG A 187 17.37 6.71 -13.42
C ARG A 187 17.84 5.48 -14.15
N THR A 188 19.12 5.42 -14.43
CA THR A 188 19.79 4.20 -14.93
C THR A 188 20.01 3.21 -13.78
N ILE A 189 20.33 1.97 -14.14
CA ILE A 189 20.69 0.94 -13.12
C ILE A 189 21.92 1.39 -12.34
N GLU A 190 22.91 1.97 -13.01
CA GLU A 190 24.13 2.48 -12.42
C GLU A 190 23.88 3.61 -11.42
N GLU A 191 23.01 4.55 -11.76
CA GLU A 191 22.61 5.64 -10.87
C GLU A 191 21.82 5.14 -9.64
N VAL A 192 21.02 4.08 -9.81
CA VAL A 192 20.33 3.44 -8.70
C VAL A 192 21.31 2.74 -7.76
N LEU A 193 22.29 2.02 -8.30
CA LEU A 193 23.32 1.33 -7.53
C LEU A 193 24.24 2.31 -6.79
N ALA A 194 24.57 3.44 -7.41
CA ALA A 194 25.44 4.47 -6.85
C ALA A 194 24.74 5.37 -5.79
N ASP A 195 23.42 5.26 -5.63
CA ASP A 195 22.71 6.06 -4.64
C ASP A 195 23.03 5.58 -3.21
N ARG A 196 22.76 6.44 -2.23
CA ARG A 196 23.02 6.18 -0.80
C ARG A 196 22.34 4.89 -0.34
N ILE A 197 23.08 4.04 0.35
CA ILE A 197 22.52 2.85 0.99
C ILE A 197 21.59 3.27 2.13
N VAL A 198 20.45 2.61 2.23
CA VAL A 198 19.47 2.75 3.32
C VAL A 198 19.54 1.54 4.26
N ALA A 199 19.50 0.34 3.70
CA ALA A 199 19.74 -0.93 4.38
C ALA A 199 20.18 -1.92 3.31
N TRP A 200 21.46 -2.31 3.29
CA TRP A 200 21.99 -3.14 2.21
C TRP A 200 21.13 -4.42 2.01
N PRO A 201 20.78 -4.81 0.76
CA PRO A 201 21.22 -4.29 -0.54
C PRO A 201 20.43 -3.08 -1.07
N LEU A 202 19.55 -2.47 -0.28
CA LEU A 202 18.65 -1.41 -0.72
C LEU A 202 19.35 -0.04 -0.70
N THR A 203 19.39 0.63 -1.85
CA THR A 203 19.74 2.04 -1.96
C THR A 203 18.48 2.91 -1.83
N ARG A 204 18.65 4.22 -1.61
CA ARG A 204 17.52 5.16 -1.50
C ARG A 204 16.63 5.13 -2.74
N ALA A 205 17.20 5.00 -3.93
CA ALA A 205 16.44 4.92 -5.18
C ALA A 205 15.61 3.62 -5.31
N MET A 206 15.88 2.60 -4.51
CA MET A 206 15.08 1.38 -4.43
C MET A 206 13.95 1.47 -3.39
N CYS A 207 13.89 2.54 -2.59
CA CYS A 207 12.92 2.74 -1.53
C CYS A 207 11.84 3.74 -1.94
N ALA A 208 10.59 3.46 -1.58
CA ALA A 208 9.52 4.42 -1.75
C ALA A 208 9.72 5.63 -0.81
N PRO A 209 9.44 6.85 -1.28
CA PRO A 209 9.50 8.03 -0.41
C PRO A 209 8.34 8.05 0.60
N ILE A 210 8.55 8.73 1.72
CA ILE A 210 7.45 9.11 2.61
C ILE A 210 6.68 10.21 1.89
N SER A 211 5.40 9.98 1.58
CA SER A 211 4.60 10.87 0.74
C SER A 211 3.22 11.09 1.35
N ASP A 212 2.67 12.27 1.08
CA ASP A 212 1.26 12.58 1.29
C ASP A 212 0.49 12.26 0.01
N GLY A 213 -0.71 11.71 0.15
CA GLY A 213 -1.50 11.41 -1.03
C GLY A 213 -2.91 10.94 -0.73
N ALA A 214 -3.74 10.96 -1.77
CA ALA A 214 -5.10 10.43 -1.73
C ALA A 214 -5.47 9.85 -3.10
N ALA A 215 -6.32 8.81 -3.05
CA ALA A 215 -6.95 8.23 -4.22
C ALA A 215 -8.42 7.92 -3.91
N ALA A 216 -9.26 7.97 -4.92
CA ALA A 216 -10.67 7.61 -4.79
C ALA A 216 -11.13 6.77 -5.98
N LEU A 217 -12.12 5.91 -5.73
CA LEU A 217 -12.78 5.07 -6.73
C LEU A 217 -14.29 5.19 -6.55
N VAL A 218 -15.02 5.29 -7.65
CA VAL A 218 -16.47 5.05 -7.68
C VAL A 218 -16.69 3.63 -8.16
N VAL A 219 -17.40 2.83 -7.39
CA VAL A 219 -17.80 1.47 -7.74
C VAL A 219 -19.33 1.34 -7.70
N CYS A 220 -19.90 0.58 -8.61
CA CYS A 220 -21.35 0.40 -8.68
C CYS A 220 -21.74 -1.05 -8.90
N SER A 221 -23.00 -1.36 -8.59
CA SER A 221 -23.63 -2.62 -8.95
C SER A 221 -23.76 -2.73 -10.48
N ARG A 222 -23.98 -3.95 -10.97
CA ARG A 222 -24.22 -4.19 -12.41
C ARG A 222 -25.43 -3.42 -12.91
N ASP A 223 -26.48 -3.34 -12.09
CA ASP A 223 -27.74 -2.73 -12.48
C ASP A 223 -27.61 -1.19 -12.52
N ALA A 224 -26.90 -0.61 -11.54
CA ALA A 224 -26.62 0.80 -11.51
C ALA A 224 -25.69 1.27 -12.66
N LEU A 225 -24.88 0.37 -13.23
CA LEU A 225 -23.97 0.70 -14.34
C LEU A 225 -24.70 1.30 -15.55
N ALA A 226 -26.00 1.02 -15.71
CA ALA A 226 -26.80 1.61 -16.78
C ALA A 226 -26.92 3.14 -16.69
N ARG A 227 -26.68 3.72 -15.51
CA ARG A 227 -26.76 5.16 -15.24
C ARG A 227 -25.49 5.93 -15.64
N PHE A 228 -24.40 5.21 -15.98
CA PHE A 228 -23.05 5.78 -16.19
C PHE A 228 -22.51 5.46 -17.59
N ASP A 229 -21.44 6.14 -18.00
CA ASP A 229 -20.75 5.82 -19.25
C ASP A 229 -20.02 4.47 -19.13
N ARG A 230 -20.53 3.47 -19.83
CA ARG A 230 -19.99 2.11 -19.83
C ARG A 230 -18.65 1.96 -20.54
N LYS A 231 -18.28 2.92 -21.39
CA LYS A 231 -17.02 2.82 -22.17
C LYS A 231 -15.76 2.79 -21.29
N ARG A 232 -15.83 3.42 -20.12
CA ARG A 232 -14.72 3.49 -19.17
C ARG A 232 -14.85 2.50 -18.01
N ALA A 233 -15.96 1.78 -17.93
CA ALA A 233 -16.20 0.86 -16.82
C ALA A 233 -15.24 -0.34 -16.85
N VAL A 234 -14.62 -0.61 -15.70
CA VAL A 234 -13.76 -1.77 -15.49
C VAL A 234 -14.43 -2.72 -14.50
N ARG A 235 -14.54 -3.99 -14.88
CA ARG A 235 -15.14 -4.99 -14.01
C ARG A 235 -14.15 -5.47 -12.95
N VAL A 236 -14.56 -5.44 -11.68
CA VAL A 236 -13.83 -6.08 -10.59
C VAL A 236 -14.07 -7.58 -10.66
N LEU A 237 -13.09 -8.36 -11.12
CA LEU A 237 -13.17 -9.81 -11.23
C LEU A 237 -13.10 -10.47 -9.87
N ALA A 238 -12.13 -10.06 -9.05
CA ALA A 238 -11.91 -10.59 -7.72
C ALA A 238 -11.44 -9.50 -6.77
N THR A 239 -11.79 -9.64 -5.50
CA THR A 239 -11.18 -8.92 -4.38
C THR A 239 -11.16 -9.85 -3.18
N THR A 240 -9.99 -10.06 -2.59
CA THR A 240 -9.79 -11.01 -1.51
C THR A 240 -8.98 -10.39 -0.38
N LEU A 241 -9.23 -10.89 0.83
CA LEU A 241 -8.45 -10.54 2.01
C LEU A 241 -7.83 -11.81 2.61
N ALA A 242 -6.64 -11.66 3.16
CA ALA A 242 -5.97 -12.68 3.95
C ALA A 242 -5.26 -12.02 5.14
N SER A 243 -5.26 -12.68 6.27
CA SER A 243 -4.45 -12.32 7.43
C SER A 243 -3.24 -13.23 7.53
N GLY A 244 -2.20 -12.76 8.22
CA GLY A 244 -1.03 -13.57 8.52
C GLY A 244 -1.37 -14.78 9.36
N VAL A 245 -0.60 -15.84 9.16
CA VAL A 245 -0.58 -17.02 10.03
C VAL A 245 0.80 -17.14 10.67
N ILE A 246 0.88 -17.73 11.86
CA ILE A 246 2.19 -17.99 12.49
C ILE A 246 2.94 -19.03 11.64
N HIS A 247 4.12 -18.68 11.16
CA HIS A 247 4.94 -19.56 10.32
C HIS A 247 6.44 -19.27 10.49
N ALA A 248 7.28 -20.19 10.05
CA ALA A 248 8.70 -19.91 9.93
C ALA A 248 8.96 -18.84 8.85
N PRO A 249 9.94 -17.93 9.04
CA PRO A 249 10.18 -16.83 8.09
C PRO A 249 10.51 -17.29 6.65
N ASP A 250 10.97 -18.51 6.46
CA ASP A 250 11.29 -19.14 5.17
C ASP A 250 10.15 -19.97 4.58
N ASP A 251 9.00 -20.07 5.27
CA ASP A 251 7.82 -20.76 4.73
C ASP A 251 7.07 -19.86 3.73
N GLU A 252 7.52 -19.87 2.49
CA GLU A 252 6.95 -19.10 1.38
C GLU A 252 5.48 -19.42 1.11
N GLN A 253 5.00 -20.62 1.49
CA GLN A 253 3.62 -21.03 1.23
C GLN A 253 2.61 -20.31 2.11
N LYS A 254 3.03 -19.83 3.27
CA LYS A 254 2.19 -19.15 4.27
C LYS A 254 2.27 -17.63 4.23
N LYS A 255 3.04 -17.06 3.30
CA LYS A 255 3.11 -15.61 3.15
C LYS A 255 1.77 -15.02 2.71
N VAL A 256 1.35 -13.94 3.38
CA VAL A 256 0.05 -13.28 3.16
C VAL A 256 -0.21 -12.93 1.69
N PRO A 257 0.76 -12.34 0.93
CA PRO A 257 0.53 -12.03 -0.48
C PRO A 257 0.19 -13.27 -1.32
N ARG A 258 0.84 -14.40 -1.04
CA ARG A 258 0.54 -15.66 -1.72
C ARG A 258 -0.86 -16.17 -1.39
N LEU A 259 -1.23 -16.16 -0.11
CA LEU A 259 -2.56 -16.62 0.34
C LEU A 259 -3.67 -15.79 -0.31
N ALA A 260 -3.51 -14.46 -0.36
CA ALA A 260 -4.48 -13.56 -0.97
C ALA A 260 -4.53 -13.75 -2.50
N ALA A 261 -3.36 -13.86 -3.16
CA ALA A 261 -3.27 -14.00 -4.61
C ALA A 261 -3.92 -15.29 -5.11
N LEU A 262 -3.67 -16.44 -4.47
CA LEU A 262 -4.28 -17.71 -4.87
C LEU A 262 -5.80 -17.65 -4.80
N LYS A 263 -6.36 -17.09 -3.71
CA LYS A 263 -7.82 -16.88 -3.60
C LYS A 263 -8.36 -15.95 -4.68
N ALA A 264 -7.59 -14.89 -5.02
CA ALA A 264 -8.02 -13.95 -6.05
C ALA A 264 -8.04 -14.60 -7.44
N PHE A 265 -7.03 -15.38 -7.79
CA PHE A 265 -6.98 -16.13 -9.04
C PHE A 265 -8.15 -17.13 -9.15
N GLU A 266 -8.41 -17.90 -8.09
CA GLU A 266 -9.54 -18.81 -8.01
C GLU A 266 -10.86 -18.07 -8.19
N GLN A 267 -11.09 -16.97 -7.45
CA GLN A 267 -12.32 -16.17 -7.56
C GLN A 267 -12.50 -15.55 -8.94
N ALA A 268 -11.42 -15.14 -9.59
CA ALA A 268 -11.44 -14.53 -10.92
C ALA A 268 -11.57 -15.57 -12.06
N GLY A 269 -11.29 -16.84 -11.78
CA GLY A 269 -11.26 -17.91 -12.79
C GLY A 269 -10.09 -17.79 -13.77
N ILE A 270 -8.95 -17.22 -13.33
CA ILE A 270 -7.73 -17.08 -14.13
C ILE A 270 -6.54 -17.67 -13.35
N GLY A 271 -5.47 -18.04 -14.06
CA GLY A 271 -4.23 -18.49 -13.46
C GLY A 271 -3.25 -17.33 -13.17
N PRO A 272 -2.14 -17.60 -12.44
CA PRO A 272 -1.06 -16.67 -12.27
C PRO A 272 -0.28 -16.43 -13.58
#